data_1a92013e3b2e493e294f96c148ee9413
#
_entry.id   1a92013e3b2e493e294f96c148ee9413
#
_cell.length_a   1.000
_cell.length_b   1.000
_cell.length_c   1.000
_cell.angle_alpha   90.00
_cell.angle_beta   90.00
_cell.angle_gamma   90.00
#
_symmetry.space_group_name_H-M   'P 1'
#
loop_
_entity.id
_entity.type
_entity.pdbx_description
1 polymer ?
#
loop_
_entity_poly.entity_id
_entity_poly.type
_entity_poly.pdbx_seq_one_letter_code
_entity_poly.pdbx_strand_id
1 'polypeptide(L)'
;MNIVEISQKRYTTKHYDKTKKIPKDKLEQLLTVLRNSPSSVNSQPWHFYIIDNDAAKNKILPAIAEFNQPRVTDSSHTILFCIKSPLEDAHLVNLLNQEEKDGRLPSSELKQTQDESRRYFVTKNSKTVESQQSWEGEQTYLALGQLLFAAAAIGVDSTAIEGFDCDKMDEILDLKRKGLKSLVIATLGYRSENDGNAHRPKSRLPKEQIFTFL
;
A
#
# COMPACT_ATOMS: atom_id res chain seq x y z
N MET A 1 16.11 0.71 -17.31
CA MET A 1 14.90 1.40 -17.83
C MET A 1 14.84 2.80 -17.24
N ASN A 2 14.49 3.80 -18.05
CA ASN A 2 14.22 5.12 -17.51
C ASN A 2 12.79 5.19 -16.91
N ILE A 3 12.50 6.26 -16.18
CA ILE A 3 11.24 6.43 -15.46
C ILE A 3 10.00 6.42 -16.39
N VAL A 4 10.14 6.95 -17.61
CA VAL A 4 9.05 6.98 -18.60
C VAL A 4 8.76 5.58 -19.11
N GLU A 5 9.81 4.81 -19.43
CA GLU A 5 9.67 3.42 -19.87
C GLU A 5 9.02 2.54 -18.80
N ILE A 6 9.38 2.71 -17.53
CA ILE A 6 8.75 2.00 -16.40
C ILE A 6 7.27 2.32 -16.36
N SER A 7 6.92 3.61 -16.42
CA SER A 7 5.54 4.09 -16.43
C SER A 7 4.73 3.51 -17.60
N GLN A 8 5.33 3.45 -18.78
CA GLN A 8 4.68 2.92 -19.99
C GLN A 8 4.49 1.41 -19.94
N LYS A 9 5.49 0.67 -19.44
CA LYS A 9 5.48 -0.80 -19.40
C LYS A 9 4.66 -1.38 -18.26
N ARG A 10 4.57 -0.68 -17.10
CA ARG A 10 3.79 -1.16 -15.96
C ARG A 10 2.30 -1.29 -16.34
N TYR A 11 1.72 -2.44 -16.06
CA TYR A 11 0.30 -2.71 -16.23
C TYR A 11 -0.24 -3.57 -15.06
N THR A 12 -1.53 -3.83 -15.02
CA THR A 12 -2.18 -4.70 -14.02
C THR A 12 -2.14 -6.14 -14.51
N THR A 13 -1.34 -6.99 -13.87
CA THR A 13 -1.17 -8.41 -14.19
C THR A 13 -2.42 -9.19 -13.79
N LYS A 14 -2.96 -9.98 -14.71
CA LYS A 14 -4.18 -10.77 -14.47
C LYS A 14 -3.89 -12.22 -14.14
N HIS A 15 -2.79 -12.76 -14.68
CA HIS A 15 -2.39 -14.15 -14.49
C HIS A 15 -0.91 -14.21 -14.13
N TYR A 16 -0.63 -14.80 -12.96
CA TYR A 16 0.73 -15.02 -12.47
C TYR A 16 1.24 -16.42 -12.79
N ASP A 17 2.54 -16.56 -12.93
CA ASP A 17 3.24 -17.83 -12.95
C ASP A 17 3.50 -18.28 -11.50
N LYS A 18 2.67 -19.17 -10.99
CA LYS A 18 2.75 -19.66 -9.60
C LYS A 18 4.04 -20.38 -9.25
N THR A 19 4.79 -20.81 -10.27
CA THR A 19 6.08 -21.50 -10.09
C THR A 19 7.22 -20.53 -9.82
N LYS A 20 7.05 -19.24 -10.16
CA LYS A 20 8.07 -18.21 -10.00
C LYS A 20 7.83 -17.41 -8.73
N LYS A 21 8.80 -17.44 -7.84
CA LYS A 21 8.78 -16.67 -6.59
C LYS A 21 9.72 -15.46 -6.67
N ILE A 22 9.34 -14.38 -6.02
CA ILE A 22 10.18 -13.18 -5.90
C ILE A 22 11.36 -13.53 -4.98
N PRO A 23 12.61 -13.30 -5.40
CA PRO A 23 13.78 -13.48 -4.55
C PRO A 23 13.71 -12.57 -3.31
N LYS A 24 14.28 -13.05 -2.20
CA LYS A 24 14.22 -12.35 -0.91
C LYS A 24 14.80 -10.94 -0.98
N ASP A 25 15.90 -10.76 -1.68
CA ASP A 25 16.56 -9.45 -1.86
C ASP A 25 15.67 -8.43 -2.60
N LYS A 26 14.91 -8.88 -3.60
CA LYS A 26 13.94 -8.03 -4.30
C LYS A 26 12.73 -7.71 -3.42
N LEU A 27 12.24 -8.69 -2.65
CA LEU A 27 11.16 -8.44 -1.69
C LEU A 27 11.59 -7.37 -0.67
N GLU A 28 12.78 -7.49 -0.08
CA GLU A 28 13.31 -6.52 0.88
C GLU A 28 13.44 -5.10 0.29
N GLN A 29 13.83 -4.99 -0.98
CA GLN A 29 13.84 -3.70 -1.68
C GLN A 29 12.42 -3.11 -1.74
N LEU A 30 11.40 -3.90 -2.10
CA LEU A 30 10.01 -3.44 -2.16
C LEU A 30 9.46 -3.06 -0.78
N LEU A 31 9.74 -3.84 0.26
CA LEU A 31 9.34 -3.53 1.62
C LEU A 31 10.04 -2.26 2.15
N THR A 32 11.30 -2.03 1.76
CA THR A 32 12.02 -0.80 2.07
C THR A 32 11.38 0.41 1.41
N VAL A 33 11.02 0.33 0.12
CA VAL A 33 10.32 1.41 -0.59
C VAL A 33 8.96 1.68 0.06
N LEU A 34 8.23 0.62 0.40
CA LEU A 34 6.93 0.73 1.05
C LEU A 34 7.04 1.44 2.40
N ARG A 35 8.01 1.03 3.24
CA ARG A 35 8.29 1.69 4.53
C ARG A 35 8.67 3.16 4.39
N ASN A 36 9.40 3.52 3.34
CA ASN A 36 9.88 4.89 3.09
C ASN A 36 8.86 5.76 2.34
N SER A 37 7.62 5.29 2.18
CA SER A 37 6.58 6.06 1.51
C SER A 37 6.26 7.34 2.28
N PRO A 38 6.05 8.48 1.59
CA PRO A 38 5.65 9.72 2.23
C PRO A 38 4.20 9.69 2.69
N SER A 39 3.90 10.48 3.71
CA SER A 39 2.54 10.75 4.15
C SER A 39 2.43 12.17 4.67
N SER A 40 1.23 12.74 4.66
CA SER A 40 0.96 14.05 5.24
C SER A 40 1.43 14.10 6.69
N VAL A 41 2.20 15.12 7.06
CA VAL A 41 2.81 15.31 8.39
C VAL A 41 3.58 14.09 8.92
N ASN A 42 4.07 13.25 8.02
CA ASN A 42 4.73 11.98 8.34
C ASN A 42 3.86 11.10 9.27
N SER A 43 2.56 11.08 9.03
CA SER A 43 1.59 10.40 9.90
C SER A 43 1.65 8.87 9.84
N GLN A 44 2.13 8.29 8.74
CA GLN A 44 2.31 6.85 8.53
C GLN A 44 1.13 6.02 9.08
N PRO A 45 -0.11 6.30 8.63
CA PRO A 45 -1.32 5.75 9.27
C PRO A 45 -1.65 4.34 8.75
N TRP A 46 -0.64 3.52 8.51
CA TRP A 46 -0.76 2.23 7.86
C TRP A 46 -0.13 1.08 8.64
N HIS A 47 -0.58 -0.12 8.26
CA HIS A 47 0.06 -1.39 8.60
C HIS A 47 -0.04 -2.34 7.40
N PHE A 48 1.01 -3.12 7.14
CA PHE A 48 1.06 -4.02 6.00
C PHE A 48 1.19 -5.46 6.47
N TYR A 49 0.28 -6.32 6.02
CA TYR A 49 0.41 -7.77 6.18
C TYR A 49 1.04 -8.36 4.92
N ILE A 50 2.14 -9.05 5.10
CA ILE A 50 2.83 -9.77 4.03
C ILE A 50 2.40 -11.23 4.07
N ILE A 51 1.77 -11.69 3.00
CA ILE A 51 1.18 -13.02 2.86
C ILE A 51 1.96 -13.75 1.77
N ASP A 52 2.81 -14.69 2.16
CA ASP A 52 3.85 -15.32 1.34
C ASP A 52 3.70 -16.83 1.19
N ASN A 53 2.74 -17.46 1.88
CA ASN A 53 2.53 -18.89 1.87
C ASN A 53 1.06 -19.27 1.61
N ASP A 54 0.83 -20.50 1.13
CA ASP A 54 -0.46 -20.96 0.69
C ASP A 54 -1.50 -21.03 1.84
N ALA A 55 -1.07 -21.37 3.06
CA ALA A 55 -1.98 -21.43 4.20
C ALA A 55 -2.53 -20.03 4.54
N ALA A 56 -1.67 -19.00 4.54
CA ALA A 56 -2.08 -17.62 4.76
C ALA A 56 -2.94 -17.07 3.62
N LYS A 57 -2.61 -17.41 2.36
CA LYS A 57 -3.44 -17.06 1.19
C LYS A 57 -4.83 -17.69 1.30
N ASN A 58 -4.90 -19.00 1.54
CA ASN A 58 -6.16 -19.72 1.69
C ASN A 58 -7.03 -19.16 2.83
N LYS A 59 -6.41 -18.69 3.92
CA LYS A 59 -7.13 -18.08 5.03
C LYS A 59 -7.93 -16.85 4.60
N ILE A 60 -7.40 -16.02 3.70
CA ILE A 60 -8.04 -14.77 3.27
C ILE A 60 -8.95 -14.94 2.04
N LEU A 61 -8.86 -16.06 1.30
CA LEU A 61 -9.68 -16.29 0.10
C LEU A 61 -11.18 -16.09 0.30
N PRO A 62 -11.81 -16.47 1.44
CA PRO A 62 -13.23 -16.25 1.63
C PRO A 62 -13.66 -14.77 1.58
N ALA A 63 -12.74 -13.83 1.80
CA ALA A 63 -13.01 -12.40 1.67
C ALA A 63 -12.72 -11.86 0.25
N ILE A 64 -12.05 -12.64 -0.62
CA ILE A 64 -11.66 -12.20 -1.96
C ILE A 64 -12.77 -12.52 -2.96
N ALA A 65 -13.16 -11.54 -3.77
CA ALA A 65 -14.10 -11.77 -4.88
C ALA A 65 -13.57 -12.88 -5.80
N GLU A 66 -14.44 -13.82 -6.19
CA GLU A 66 -14.08 -15.07 -6.87
C GLU A 66 -13.14 -14.84 -8.08
N PHE A 67 -13.45 -13.85 -8.91
CA PHE A 67 -12.64 -13.51 -10.10
C PHE A 67 -11.25 -12.94 -9.77
N ASN A 68 -10.98 -12.56 -8.50
CA ASN A 68 -9.69 -12.10 -8.02
C ASN A 68 -8.89 -13.19 -7.29
N GLN A 69 -9.52 -14.28 -6.86
CA GLN A 69 -8.86 -15.36 -6.10
C GLN A 69 -7.62 -15.92 -6.82
N PRO A 70 -7.65 -16.20 -8.14
CA PRO A 70 -6.45 -16.68 -8.84
C PRO A 70 -5.25 -15.71 -8.76
N ARG A 71 -5.50 -14.39 -8.69
CA ARG A 71 -4.43 -13.40 -8.55
C ARG A 71 -3.77 -13.46 -7.18
N VAL A 72 -4.51 -13.86 -6.15
CA VAL A 72 -3.98 -14.07 -4.80
C VAL A 72 -3.25 -15.40 -4.71
N THR A 73 -3.85 -16.50 -5.16
CA THR A 73 -3.27 -17.85 -5.06
C THR A 73 -2.00 -18.02 -5.88
N ASP A 74 -1.98 -17.49 -7.11
CA ASP A 74 -0.90 -17.70 -8.06
C ASP A 74 0.24 -16.68 -7.91
N SER A 75 0.00 -15.54 -7.25
CA SER A 75 1.05 -14.55 -6.98
C SER A 75 2.17 -15.13 -6.09
N SER A 76 3.34 -14.53 -6.16
CA SER A 76 4.42 -14.84 -5.22
C SER A 76 4.07 -14.38 -3.81
N HIS A 77 3.70 -13.10 -3.69
CA HIS A 77 3.31 -12.46 -2.43
C HIS A 77 2.03 -11.67 -2.61
N THR A 78 1.27 -11.59 -1.53
CA THR A 78 0.11 -10.70 -1.41
C THR A 78 0.36 -9.77 -0.24
N ILE A 79 0.16 -8.47 -0.43
CA ILE A 79 0.28 -7.47 0.62
C ILE A 79 -1.10 -6.89 0.88
N LEU A 80 -1.61 -7.05 2.09
CA LEU A 80 -2.81 -6.36 2.53
C LEU A 80 -2.40 -5.04 3.19
N PHE A 81 -2.92 -3.96 2.67
CA PHE A 81 -2.78 -2.61 3.19
C PHE A 81 -3.91 -2.33 4.16
N CYS A 82 -3.58 -1.98 5.38
CA CYS A 82 -4.52 -1.58 6.41
C CYS A 82 -4.26 -0.14 6.82
N ILE A 83 -5.31 0.58 7.16
CA ILE A 83 -5.26 1.86 7.87
C ILE A 83 -5.34 1.63 9.38
N LYS A 84 -4.88 2.60 10.17
CA LYS A 84 -5.09 2.63 11.61
C LYS A 84 -6.49 3.18 11.89
N SER A 85 -7.29 2.45 12.62
CA SER A 85 -8.67 2.87 12.89
C SER A 85 -9.08 2.48 14.32
N PRO A 86 -9.02 3.44 15.25
CA PRO A 86 -8.63 4.86 15.09
C PRO A 86 -7.12 5.07 15.02
N LEU A 87 -6.71 6.27 14.54
CA LEU A 87 -5.35 6.77 14.66
C LEU A 87 -5.12 7.28 16.09
N GLU A 88 -4.61 6.41 16.94
CA GLU A 88 -4.48 6.67 18.38
C GLU A 88 -3.30 7.61 18.71
N ASP A 89 -3.41 8.30 19.84
CA ASP A 89 -2.35 9.17 20.39
C ASP A 89 -1.02 8.43 20.55
N ALA A 90 -1.05 7.18 21.01
CA ALA A 90 0.13 6.34 21.15
C ALA A 90 0.92 6.18 19.85
N HIS A 91 0.25 6.15 18.69
CA HIS A 91 0.91 6.13 17.39
C HIS A 91 1.66 7.43 17.11
N LEU A 92 1.05 8.58 17.39
CA LEU A 92 1.66 9.90 17.18
C LEU A 92 2.89 10.09 18.08
N VAL A 93 2.80 9.66 19.34
CA VAL A 93 3.93 9.64 20.28
C VAL A 93 5.06 8.74 19.78
N ASN A 94 4.76 7.55 19.28
CA ASN A 94 5.75 6.64 18.73
C ASN A 94 6.48 7.24 17.52
N LEU A 95 5.77 7.94 16.62
CA LEU A 95 6.37 8.63 15.49
C LEU A 95 7.34 9.72 15.96
N LEU A 96 6.91 10.52 16.92
CA LEU A 96 7.72 11.62 17.46
C LEU A 96 9.01 11.10 18.11
N ASN A 97 8.92 10.02 18.90
CA ASN A 97 10.07 9.37 19.52
C ASN A 97 11.02 8.75 18.48
N GLN A 98 10.48 8.18 17.40
CA GLN A 98 11.30 7.63 16.32
C GLN A 98 12.03 8.76 15.57
N GLU A 99 11.36 9.87 15.26
CA GLU A 99 11.98 11.03 14.60
C GLU A 99 13.10 11.65 15.45
N GLU A 100 12.93 11.70 16.77
CA GLU A 100 13.98 12.13 17.69
C GLU A 100 15.18 11.17 17.68
N LYS A 101 14.91 9.86 17.76
CA LYS A 101 15.94 8.82 17.70
C LYS A 101 16.72 8.84 16.38
N ASP A 102 16.06 9.15 15.28
CA ASP A 102 16.66 9.25 13.95
C ASP A 102 17.43 10.58 13.76
N GLY A 103 17.49 11.44 14.79
CA GLY A 103 18.20 12.73 14.75
C GLY A 103 17.47 13.83 13.97
N ARG A 104 16.21 13.62 13.61
CA ARG A 104 15.40 14.59 12.86
C ARG A 104 14.98 15.79 13.71
N LEU A 105 14.92 15.61 15.04
CA LEU A 105 14.44 16.61 16.00
C LEU A 105 15.55 16.92 17.04
N PRO A 106 16.55 17.76 16.68
CA PRO A 106 17.72 17.98 17.51
C PRO A 106 17.47 18.89 18.71
N SER A 107 16.27 19.50 18.85
CA SER A 107 15.94 20.31 20.02
C SER A 107 14.51 20.02 20.52
N SER A 108 14.25 20.32 21.79
CA SER A 108 12.92 20.21 22.41
C SER A 108 11.88 21.10 21.74
N GLU A 109 12.28 22.28 21.28
CA GLU A 109 11.41 23.22 20.58
C GLU A 109 10.95 22.65 19.23
N LEU A 110 11.87 22.08 18.45
CA LEU A 110 11.54 21.43 17.19
C LEU A 110 10.65 20.20 17.40
N LYS A 111 10.90 19.43 18.47
CA LYS A 111 10.07 18.29 18.85
C LYS A 111 8.65 18.73 19.17
N GLN A 112 8.49 19.77 19.97
CA GLN A 112 7.19 20.34 20.31
C GLN A 112 6.46 20.86 19.07
N THR A 113 7.12 21.67 18.25
CA THR A 113 6.54 22.22 17.01
C THR A 113 6.07 21.12 16.06
N GLN A 114 6.85 20.04 15.93
CA GLN A 114 6.48 18.90 15.08
C GLN A 114 5.27 18.15 15.62
N ASP A 115 5.18 17.93 16.93
CA ASP A 115 4.04 17.28 17.57
C ASP A 115 2.77 18.11 17.42
N GLU A 116 2.83 19.40 17.73
CA GLU A 116 1.70 20.33 17.59
C GLU A 116 1.19 20.39 16.14
N SER A 117 2.09 20.53 15.18
CA SER A 117 1.76 20.55 13.76
C SER A 117 1.08 19.23 13.31
N ARG A 118 1.63 18.09 13.69
CA ARG A 118 1.06 16.78 13.35
C ARG A 118 -0.34 16.63 13.95
N ARG A 119 -0.52 16.92 15.23
CA ARG A 119 -1.80 16.85 15.91
C ARG A 119 -2.84 17.77 15.29
N TYR A 120 -2.44 18.99 14.91
CA TYR A 120 -3.32 19.92 14.22
C TYR A 120 -3.88 19.31 12.93
N PHE A 121 -3.03 18.78 12.06
CA PHE A 121 -3.48 18.21 10.79
C PHE A 121 -4.26 16.91 10.96
N VAL A 122 -3.89 16.06 11.90
CA VAL A 122 -4.67 14.86 12.24
C VAL A 122 -6.07 15.28 12.71
N THR A 123 -6.18 16.18 13.68
CA THR A 123 -7.47 16.68 14.19
C THR A 123 -8.31 17.33 13.10
N LYS A 124 -7.69 18.14 12.22
CA LYS A 124 -8.36 18.76 11.10
C LYS A 124 -9.04 17.76 10.17
N ASN A 125 -8.42 16.61 9.95
CA ASN A 125 -8.90 15.54 9.05
C ASN A 125 -9.73 14.48 9.78
N SER A 126 -9.80 14.50 11.11
CA SER A 126 -10.48 13.49 11.95
C SER A 126 -11.76 14.06 12.61
N LYS A 127 -12.55 14.85 11.87
CA LYS A 127 -13.82 15.38 12.39
C LYS A 127 -14.87 14.31 12.62
N THR A 128 -14.85 13.27 11.80
CA THR A 128 -15.65 12.04 11.94
C THR A 128 -14.74 10.84 11.70
N VAL A 129 -15.20 9.65 12.10
CA VAL A 129 -14.49 8.40 11.83
C VAL A 129 -14.27 8.20 10.32
N GLU A 130 -15.29 8.50 9.52
CA GLU A 130 -15.24 8.37 8.06
C GLU A 130 -14.23 9.33 7.44
N SER A 131 -14.18 10.59 7.88
CA SER A 131 -13.21 11.58 7.38
C SER A 131 -11.78 11.18 7.74
N GLN A 132 -11.56 10.63 8.93
CA GLN A 132 -10.28 10.12 9.36
C GLN A 132 -9.85 8.93 8.49
N GLN A 133 -10.72 7.93 8.34
CA GLN A 133 -10.44 6.74 7.53
C GLN A 133 -10.16 7.10 6.06
N SER A 134 -10.91 8.08 5.50
CA SER A 134 -10.67 8.56 4.14
C SER A 134 -9.27 9.18 4.02
N TRP A 135 -8.92 10.10 4.91
CA TRP A 135 -7.61 10.75 4.90
C TRP A 135 -6.44 9.75 5.09
N GLU A 136 -6.59 8.78 5.99
CA GLU A 136 -5.61 7.71 6.18
C GLU A 136 -5.49 6.82 4.95
N GLY A 137 -6.61 6.52 4.31
CA GLY A 137 -6.68 5.79 3.04
C GLY A 137 -5.90 6.50 1.94
N GLU A 138 -6.07 7.82 1.78
CA GLU A 138 -5.33 8.62 0.81
C GLU A 138 -3.81 8.50 1.01
N GLN A 139 -3.32 8.56 2.27
CA GLN A 139 -1.91 8.36 2.57
C GLN A 139 -1.45 6.93 2.21
N THR A 140 -2.28 5.95 2.51
CA THR A 140 -2.00 4.53 2.23
C THR A 140 -1.96 4.23 0.72
N TYR A 141 -2.80 4.91 -0.09
CA TYR A 141 -2.74 4.84 -1.56
C TYR A 141 -1.49 5.49 -2.16
N LEU A 142 -0.89 6.51 -1.50
CA LEU A 142 0.44 7.01 -1.89
C LEU A 142 1.50 5.90 -1.77
N ALA A 143 1.48 5.15 -0.67
CA ALA A 143 2.37 4.01 -0.46
C ALA A 143 2.13 2.89 -1.48
N LEU A 144 0.86 2.58 -1.80
CA LEU A 144 0.51 1.64 -2.85
C LEU A 144 1.07 2.07 -4.22
N GLY A 145 0.90 3.33 -4.60
CA GLY A 145 1.42 3.88 -5.86
C GLY A 145 2.94 3.72 -5.96
N GLN A 146 3.67 4.00 -4.88
CA GLN A 146 5.12 3.78 -4.83
C GLN A 146 5.50 2.30 -4.98
N LEU A 147 4.82 1.40 -4.27
CA LEU A 147 5.06 -0.04 -4.40
C LEU A 147 4.87 -0.53 -5.84
N LEU A 148 3.76 -0.15 -6.48
CA LEU A 148 3.47 -0.59 -7.85
C LEU A 148 4.51 -0.10 -8.86
N PHE A 149 5.01 1.12 -8.68
CA PHE A 149 6.05 1.68 -9.53
C PHE A 149 7.41 1.04 -9.28
N ALA A 150 7.79 0.87 -8.01
CA ALA A 150 9.03 0.21 -7.61
C ALA A 150 9.08 -1.26 -8.08
N ALA A 151 7.97 -1.99 -7.95
CA ALA A 151 7.87 -3.36 -8.45
C ALA A 151 8.22 -3.42 -9.95
N ALA A 152 7.61 -2.55 -10.75
CA ALA A 152 7.91 -2.47 -12.19
C ALA A 152 9.37 -2.10 -12.47
N ALA A 153 9.96 -1.21 -11.66
CA ALA A 153 11.36 -0.77 -11.81
C ALA A 153 12.36 -1.91 -11.64
N ILE A 154 12.07 -2.88 -10.76
CA ILE A 154 12.93 -4.05 -10.52
C ILE A 154 12.47 -5.33 -11.23
N GLY A 155 11.50 -5.19 -12.17
CA GLY A 155 11.01 -6.30 -12.99
C GLY A 155 10.10 -7.27 -12.24
N VAL A 156 9.35 -6.79 -11.27
CA VAL A 156 8.29 -7.53 -10.56
C VAL A 156 6.94 -7.03 -11.06
N ASP A 157 6.08 -7.95 -11.44
CA ASP A 157 4.72 -7.64 -11.87
C ASP A 157 3.78 -7.47 -10.66
N SER A 158 2.75 -6.61 -10.81
CA SER A 158 1.89 -6.27 -9.69
C SER A 158 0.44 -6.01 -10.11
N THR A 159 -0.49 -6.18 -9.14
CA THR A 159 -1.90 -5.86 -9.28
C THR A 159 -2.44 -5.29 -7.99
N ALA A 160 -3.07 -4.12 -8.05
CA ALA A 160 -3.91 -3.63 -6.96
C ALA A 160 -5.31 -4.23 -7.07
N ILE A 161 -5.90 -4.63 -5.92
CA ILE A 161 -7.20 -5.28 -5.83
C ILE A 161 -8.03 -4.57 -4.75
N GLU A 162 -9.15 -3.96 -5.18
CA GLU A 162 -10.20 -3.42 -4.30
C GLU A 162 -11.39 -4.38 -4.22
N GLY A 163 -11.47 -5.35 -5.14
CA GLY A 163 -12.55 -6.33 -5.21
C GLY A 163 -12.42 -7.43 -4.15
N PHE A 164 -12.63 -7.08 -2.89
CA PHE A 164 -12.75 -7.98 -1.75
C PHE A 164 -13.72 -7.40 -0.72
N ASP A 165 -14.21 -8.23 0.18
CA ASP A 165 -15.09 -7.88 1.29
C ASP A 165 -14.20 -7.44 2.48
N CYS A 166 -14.15 -6.12 2.75
CA CYS A 166 -13.34 -5.55 3.82
C CYS A 166 -13.82 -6.03 5.20
N ASP A 167 -15.11 -6.09 5.45
CA ASP A 167 -15.64 -6.48 6.76
C ASP A 167 -15.28 -7.93 7.08
N LYS A 168 -15.41 -8.80 6.10
CA LYS A 168 -15.02 -10.21 6.20
C LYS A 168 -13.51 -10.38 6.34
N MET A 169 -12.70 -9.56 5.66
CA MET A 169 -11.24 -9.55 5.81
C MET A 169 -10.86 -9.14 7.23
N ASP A 170 -11.49 -8.09 7.73
CA ASP A 170 -11.26 -7.56 9.09
C ASP A 170 -11.62 -8.60 10.16
N GLU A 171 -12.70 -9.36 9.96
CA GLU A 171 -13.10 -10.48 10.83
C GLU A 171 -12.07 -11.62 10.78
N ILE A 172 -11.70 -12.11 9.59
CA ILE A 172 -10.76 -13.24 9.40
C ILE A 172 -9.41 -12.97 10.08
N LEU A 173 -8.93 -11.72 10.03
CA LEU A 173 -7.62 -11.32 10.56
C LEU A 173 -7.69 -10.66 11.95
N ASP A 174 -8.90 -10.52 12.51
CA ASP A 174 -9.15 -9.84 13.79
C ASP A 174 -8.51 -8.44 13.83
N LEU A 175 -8.75 -7.65 12.75
CA LEU A 175 -8.12 -6.35 12.57
C LEU A 175 -8.66 -5.31 13.52
N LYS A 176 -9.96 -5.33 13.78
CA LYS A 176 -10.62 -4.38 14.68
C LYS A 176 -9.98 -4.38 16.08
N ARG A 177 -9.66 -5.57 16.63
CA ARG A 177 -9.00 -5.70 17.92
C ARG A 177 -7.57 -5.17 17.93
N LYS A 178 -6.96 -5.04 16.75
CA LYS A 178 -5.62 -4.51 16.55
C LYS A 178 -5.61 -3.02 16.19
N GLY A 179 -6.76 -2.36 16.22
CA GLY A 179 -6.90 -0.96 15.82
C GLY A 179 -6.61 -0.74 14.33
N LEU A 180 -6.97 -1.72 13.48
CA LEU A 180 -6.72 -1.70 12.05
C LEU A 180 -8.01 -1.93 11.27
N LYS A 181 -8.02 -1.45 10.03
CA LYS A 181 -9.07 -1.71 9.03
C LYS A 181 -8.42 -1.99 7.67
N SER A 182 -8.87 -3.03 6.99
CA SER A 182 -8.41 -3.35 5.64
C SER A 182 -8.83 -2.28 4.63
N LEU A 183 -7.97 -2.01 3.64
CA LEU A 183 -8.20 -0.96 2.64
C LEU A 183 -8.07 -1.48 1.21
N VAL A 184 -6.92 -2.06 0.87
CA VAL A 184 -6.60 -2.51 -0.48
C VAL A 184 -5.57 -3.63 -0.42
N ILE A 185 -5.54 -4.45 -1.45
CA ILE A 185 -4.56 -5.54 -1.60
C ILE A 185 -3.64 -5.23 -2.79
N ALA A 186 -2.37 -5.55 -2.67
CA ALA A 186 -1.45 -5.65 -3.80
C ALA A 186 -0.93 -7.08 -3.91
N THR A 187 -1.05 -7.69 -5.11
CA THR A 187 -0.38 -8.95 -5.42
C THR A 187 0.88 -8.70 -6.22
N LEU A 188 1.94 -9.45 -5.94
CA LEU A 188 3.27 -9.33 -6.51
C LEU A 188 3.74 -10.68 -7.03
N GLY A 189 4.38 -10.71 -8.19
CA GLY A 189 4.88 -11.95 -8.78
C GLY A 189 5.46 -11.72 -10.16
N TYR A 190 5.42 -12.76 -10.96
CA TYR A 190 5.82 -12.71 -12.36
C TYR A 190 4.66 -13.17 -13.23
N ARG A 191 4.40 -12.45 -14.31
CA ARG A 191 3.32 -12.78 -15.25
C ARG A 191 3.51 -14.18 -15.85
N SER A 192 2.40 -14.87 -16.09
CA SER A 192 2.40 -16.06 -16.92
C SER A 192 2.36 -15.71 -18.41
N GLU A 193 2.70 -16.64 -19.27
CA GLU A 193 2.60 -16.48 -20.73
C GLU A 193 1.14 -16.28 -21.18
N ASN A 194 0.18 -16.74 -20.38
CA ASN A 194 -1.25 -16.60 -20.63
C ASN A 194 -1.85 -15.27 -20.14
N ASP A 195 -1.02 -14.32 -19.66
CA ASP A 195 -1.53 -13.03 -19.23
C ASP A 195 -1.88 -12.12 -20.43
N GLY A 196 -3.10 -12.29 -20.95
CA GLY A 196 -3.59 -11.50 -22.07
C GLY A 196 -3.56 -9.97 -21.86
N ASN A 197 -3.45 -9.51 -20.60
CA ASN A 197 -3.34 -8.07 -20.31
C ASN A 197 -1.95 -7.52 -20.64
N ALA A 198 -0.94 -8.37 -20.71
CA ALA A 198 0.44 -8.00 -21.10
C ALA A 198 0.52 -7.41 -22.52
N HIS A 199 -0.39 -7.81 -23.39
CA HIS A 199 -0.40 -7.42 -24.81
C HIS A 199 -1.37 -6.29 -25.11
N ARG A 200 -2.14 -5.82 -24.11
CA ARG A 200 -3.08 -4.72 -24.30
C ARG A 200 -2.35 -3.38 -24.30
N PRO A 201 -2.61 -2.49 -25.26
CA PRO A 201 -2.04 -1.15 -25.27
C PRO A 201 -2.52 -0.39 -24.04
N LYS A 202 -1.61 0.41 -23.46
CA LYS A 202 -1.95 1.32 -22.36
C LYS A 202 -2.83 2.44 -22.90
N SER A 203 -3.99 2.63 -22.26
CA SER A 203 -4.90 3.73 -22.58
C SER A 203 -4.89 4.76 -21.44
N ARG A 204 -4.75 6.03 -21.80
CA ARG A 204 -4.87 7.20 -20.91
C ARG A 204 -5.50 8.33 -21.71
N LEU A 205 -6.14 9.25 -21.00
CA LEU A 205 -6.65 10.47 -21.61
C LEU A 205 -5.51 11.31 -22.19
N PRO A 206 -5.77 12.10 -23.26
CA PRO A 206 -4.79 13.03 -23.82
C PRO A 206 -4.29 14.04 -22.78
N LYS A 207 -3.06 14.54 -22.97
CA LYS A 207 -2.43 15.49 -22.03
C LYS A 207 -3.29 16.75 -21.82
N GLU A 208 -3.89 17.24 -22.84
CA GLU A 208 -4.69 18.46 -22.88
C GLU A 208 -5.97 18.38 -22.01
N GLN A 209 -6.42 17.14 -21.74
CA GLN A 209 -7.57 16.89 -20.84
C GLN A 209 -7.17 16.76 -19.37
N ILE A 210 -5.88 16.57 -19.08
CA ILE A 210 -5.38 16.26 -17.73
C ILE A 210 -4.54 17.41 -17.18
N PHE A 211 -3.79 18.13 -18.03
CA PHE A 211 -2.87 19.18 -17.60
C PHE A 211 -3.32 20.56 -18.08
N THR A 212 -3.31 21.50 -17.14
CA THR A 212 -3.48 22.93 -17.42
C THR A 212 -2.25 23.67 -16.92
N PHE A 213 -1.62 24.47 -17.79
CA PHE A 213 -0.53 25.37 -17.42
C PHE A 213 -1.12 26.75 -17.13
N LEU A 214 -0.79 27.32 -15.95
CA LEU A 214 -1.25 28.64 -15.50
C LEU A 214 -0.17 29.70 -15.74
#